data_ad60fe14a6d34b2500c703be45dc7c70
#
_entry.id   ad60fe14a6d34b2500c703be45dc7c70
#
_cell.length_a   1.000
_cell.length_b   1.000
_cell.length_c   1.000
_cell.angle_alpha   90.00
_cell.angle_beta   90.00
_cell.angle_gamma   90.00
#
_symmetry.space_group_name_H-M   'P 1'
#
loop_
_entity.id
_entity.type
_entity.pdbx_description
1 polymer ?
#
loop_
_entity_poly.entity_id
_entity_poly.type
_entity_poly.pdbx_seq_one_letter_code
_entity_poly.pdbx_strand_id
1 'polypeptide(L)'
;MKLLILILFLVSCDNFIELSNDNCTEPVDCTGECGGSAVEDECGLCNGTGIADGSCDCDDNVEDACGFCGGNTNSADECPDVSCDSVICISIINVNNNSLDIGMINSVPVRGFQFDITGISGISASGGLAAENGLTISAGSATIIGFSFGGSQIPSNSNGILIHITFTAITEDICLENVVFSDAEANPLDTGTINCFTIAY
;
A
#
# COMPACT_ATOMS: atom_id res chain seq x y z
N MET A 1 9.51 2.71 67.10
CA MET A 1 8.52 2.78 66.02
C MET A 1 9.05 3.78 64.97
N LYS A 2 9.79 3.25 63.94
CA LYS A 2 10.41 4.09 62.89
C LYS A 2 9.47 4.13 61.71
N LEU A 3 8.96 5.34 61.44
CA LEU A 3 8.12 5.64 60.26
C LEU A 3 9.00 5.74 59.04
N LEU A 4 8.84 4.79 58.10
CA LEU A 4 9.55 4.77 56.81
C LEU A 4 8.73 5.58 55.84
N ILE A 5 9.18 6.78 55.48
CA ILE A 5 8.57 7.61 54.46
C ILE A 5 9.08 7.12 53.11
N LEU A 6 8.19 6.49 52.34
CA LEU A 6 8.42 6.09 50.95
C LEU A 6 8.23 7.31 50.03
N ILE A 7 9.34 7.90 49.61
CA ILE A 7 9.30 8.97 48.61
C ILE A 7 9.13 8.33 47.22
N LEU A 8 7.92 8.47 46.69
CA LEU A 8 7.63 8.14 45.28
C LEU A 8 8.25 9.23 44.41
N PHE A 9 9.31 8.89 43.69
CA PHE A 9 9.82 9.69 42.56
C PHE A 9 8.85 9.53 41.39
N LEU A 10 7.96 10.50 41.20
CA LEU A 10 7.28 10.73 39.97
C LEU A 10 8.31 11.33 39.00
N VAL A 11 8.87 10.52 38.15
CA VAL A 11 9.61 11.02 36.98
C VAL A 11 8.55 11.54 36.01
N SER A 12 8.28 12.84 36.11
CA SER A 12 7.56 13.58 35.06
C SER A 12 8.41 13.59 33.81
N CYS A 13 7.90 12.94 32.76
CA CYS A 13 8.48 12.98 31.43
C CYS A 13 7.96 14.21 30.68
N ASP A 14 8.19 15.40 31.28
CA ASP A 14 7.88 16.69 30.69
C ASP A 14 9.18 17.35 30.22
N ASN A 15 9.66 16.96 29.06
CA ASN A 15 10.53 17.77 28.23
C ASN A 15 10.40 17.34 26.76
N PHE A 16 9.17 17.42 26.26
CA PHE A 16 8.99 17.67 24.85
C PHE A 16 9.20 19.19 24.68
N ILE A 17 10.41 19.58 24.35
CA ILE A 17 10.68 20.96 23.94
C ILE A 17 10.00 21.10 22.57
N GLU A 18 8.76 21.57 22.54
CA GLU A 18 8.23 22.26 21.40
C GLU A 18 9.10 23.49 21.18
N LEU A 19 10.04 23.40 20.23
CA LEU A 19 10.65 24.56 19.61
C LEU A 19 9.61 25.21 18.70
N SER A 20 8.50 25.66 19.28
CA SER A 20 7.64 26.63 18.62
C SER A 20 8.41 27.94 18.59
N ASN A 21 8.89 28.28 17.41
CA ASN A 21 9.46 29.60 17.14
C ASN A 21 8.30 30.59 17.11
N ASP A 22 7.87 31.09 18.29
CA ASP A 22 6.69 31.94 18.53
C ASP A 22 6.72 33.30 17.76
N ASN A 23 7.69 33.50 16.87
CA ASN A 23 7.81 34.69 16.04
C ASN A 23 7.70 34.42 14.52
N CYS A 24 7.28 33.20 14.11
CA CYS A 24 7.08 32.90 12.69
C CYS A 24 5.75 33.43 12.20
N THR A 25 5.77 34.52 11.43
CA THR A 25 4.59 35.08 10.74
C THR A 25 4.41 34.52 9.33
N GLU A 26 5.40 33.82 8.80
CA GLU A 26 5.42 33.17 7.51
C GLU A 26 5.22 31.63 7.72
N PRO A 27 4.74 30.88 6.73
CA PRO A 27 4.68 29.41 6.80
C PRO A 27 6.07 28.83 7.07
N VAL A 28 6.10 27.78 7.89
CA VAL A 28 7.33 27.02 8.15
C VAL A 28 7.49 25.99 7.05
N ASP A 29 8.67 25.89 6.46
CA ASP A 29 8.97 24.90 5.43
C ASP A 29 9.24 23.50 6.02
N CYS A 30 9.45 22.49 5.19
CA CYS A 30 9.65 21.12 5.63
C CYS A 30 10.97 20.90 6.43
N THR A 31 11.92 21.87 6.45
CA THR A 31 13.10 21.85 7.31
C THR A 31 12.85 22.50 8.67
N GLY A 32 11.69 23.13 8.86
CA GLY A 32 11.34 23.88 10.06
C GLY A 32 11.80 25.34 10.01
N GLU A 33 12.22 25.86 8.85
CA GLU A 33 12.64 27.26 8.68
C GLU A 33 11.43 28.15 8.40
N CYS A 34 11.32 29.25 9.15
CA CYS A 34 10.25 30.24 8.98
C CYS A 34 10.45 31.06 7.70
N GLY A 35 9.45 31.02 6.81
CA GLY A 35 9.56 31.67 5.48
C GLY A 35 10.55 30.97 4.55
N GLY A 36 11.00 29.77 4.88
CA GLY A 36 11.87 28.95 4.04
C GLY A 36 11.15 28.50 2.76
N SER A 37 11.93 27.99 1.81
CA SER A 37 11.45 27.54 0.50
C SER A 37 11.64 26.05 0.27
N ALA A 38 12.06 25.30 1.29
CA ALA A 38 12.24 23.86 1.19
C ALA A 38 10.86 23.18 1.03
N VAL A 39 10.79 22.26 0.08
CA VAL A 39 9.59 21.47 -0.21
C VAL A 39 9.87 19.98 -0.05
N GLU A 40 8.87 19.25 0.36
CA GLU A 40 8.93 17.80 0.32
C GLU A 40 8.83 17.33 -1.13
N ASP A 41 9.64 16.35 -1.49
CA ASP A 41 9.53 15.66 -2.76
C ASP A 41 8.36 14.64 -2.73
N GLU A 42 8.15 13.93 -3.83
CA GLU A 42 7.10 12.91 -3.94
C GLU A 42 7.29 11.71 -3.01
N CYS A 43 8.49 11.55 -2.42
CA CYS A 43 8.80 10.55 -1.41
C CYS A 43 8.67 11.07 0.03
N GLY A 44 8.19 12.31 0.22
CA GLY A 44 8.06 12.95 1.54
C GLY A 44 9.38 13.38 2.16
N LEU A 45 10.47 13.44 1.37
CA LEU A 45 11.77 13.89 1.83
C LEU A 45 11.93 15.39 1.57
N CYS A 46 12.22 16.13 2.62
CA CYS A 46 12.47 17.58 2.50
C CYS A 46 13.70 17.86 1.65
N ASN A 47 13.56 18.64 0.59
CA ASN A 47 14.58 18.88 -0.45
C ASN A 47 15.10 17.58 -1.09
N GLY A 48 14.31 16.53 -1.11
CA GLY A 48 14.67 15.31 -1.81
C GLY A 48 14.69 15.49 -3.32
N THR A 49 15.09 14.47 -4.03
CA THR A 49 15.20 14.44 -5.49
C THR A 49 14.06 13.64 -6.15
N GLY A 50 13.10 13.17 -5.33
CA GLY A 50 12.03 12.29 -5.76
C GLY A 50 12.48 10.86 -6.03
N ILE A 51 11.67 10.14 -6.79
CA ILE A 51 11.96 8.77 -7.21
C ILE A 51 13.24 8.76 -8.07
N ALA A 52 14.16 7.85 -7.76
CA ALA A 52 15.45 7.76 -8.46
C ALA A 52 15.26 7.37 -9.95
N ASP A 53 16.15 7.84 -10.82
CA ASP A 53 16.13 7.49 -12.24
C ASP A 53 16.19 5.98 -12.44
N GLY A 54 15.17 5.42 -13.07
CA GLY A 54 15.03 3.98 -13.33
C GLY A 54 14.28 3.22 -12.24
N SER A 55 13.94 3.86 -11.14
CA SER A 55 13.02 3.34 -10.15
C SER A 55 11.59 3.77 -10.43
N CYS A 56 10.63 3.03 -9.90
CA CYS A 56 9.20 3.31 -10.09
C CYS A 56 8.50 3.73 -8.79
N ASP A 57 9.21 3.67 -7.66
CA ASP A 57 8.75 4.14 -6.35
C ASP A 57 9.89 4.69 -5.49
N CYS A 58 9.56 5.09 -4.26
CA CYS A 58 10.49 5.67 -3.30
C CYS A 58 11.38 4.65 -2.58
N ASP A 59 11.13 3.37 -2.76
CA ASP A 59 11.90 2.26 -2.18
C ASP A 59 12.94 1.69 -3.16
N ASP A 60 13.23 2.43 -4.25
CA ASP A 60 14.16 2.05 -5.32
C ASP A 60 13.72 0.78 -6.09
N ASN A 61 12.43 0.42 -6.04
CA ASN A 61 11.93 -0.67 -6.85
C ASN A 61 11.95 -0.32 -8.34
N VAL A 62 12.08 -1.35 -9.17
CA VAL A 62 11.99 -1.23 -10.63
C VAL A 62 10.76 -1.97 -11.15
N GLU A 63 10.25 -1.56 -12.30
CA GLU A 63 9.19 -2.32 -12.96
C GLU A 63 9.72 -3.67 -13.41
N ASP A 64 8.96 -4.73 -13.21
CA ASP A 64 9.22 -6.04 -13.75
C ASP A 64 8.90 -6.11 -15.25
N ALA A 65 9.10 -7.29 -15.87
CA ALA A 65 8.82 -7.47 -17.29
C ALA A 65 7.34 -7.27 -17.67
N CYS A 66 6.43 -7.27 -16.68
CA CYS A 66 5.00 -7.02 -16.85
C CYS A 66 4.60 -5.57 -16.59
N GLY A 67 5.55 -4.69 -16.21
CA GLY A 67 5.30 -3.29 -15.91
C GLY A 67 4.76 -3.05 -14.49
N PHE A 68 4.88 -4.03 -13.58
CA PHE A 68 4.53 -3.84 -12.17
C PHE A 68 5.75 -3.37 -11.38
N CYS A 69 5.59 -2.24 -10.67
CA CYS A 69 6.60 -1.73 -9.76
C CYS A 69 6.82 -2.70 -8.59
N GLY A 70 8.08 -3.10 -8.37
CA GLY A 70 8.43 -4.08 -7.34
C GLY A 70 8.05 -5.52 -7.67
N GLY A 71 7.55 -5.80 -8.88
CA GLY A 71 7.31 -7.15 -9.37
C GLY A 71 8.62 -7.92 -9.58
N ASN A 72 8.53 -9.23 -9.76
CA ASN A 72 9.70 -10.10 -9.98
C ASN A 72 9.65 -10.92 -11.26
N THR A 73 8.70 -10.66 -12.14
CA THR A 73 8.56 -11.36 -13.43
C THR A 73 9.69 -10.93 -14.37
N ASN A 74 10.49 -11.90 -14.83
CA ASN A 74 11.69 -11.62 -15.62
C ASN A 74 11.48 -11.74 -17.13
N SER A 75 10.31 -12.23 -17.57
CA SER A 75 9.98 -12.45 -18.98
C SER A 75 8.59 -11.96 -19.30
N ALA A 76 8.47 -11.22 -20.40
CA ALA A 76 7.15 -10.76 -20.88
C ALA A 76 6.21 -11.93 -21.28
N ASP A 77 6.77 -13.13 -21.57
CA ASP A 77 5.97 -14.31 -21.88
C ASP A 77 5.30 -14.92 -20.63
N GLU A 78 5.78 -14.56 -19.45
CA GLU A 78 5.23 -14.97 -18.15
C GLU A 78 4.21 -13.94 -17.63
N CYS A 79 4.12 -12.80 -18.31
CA CYS A 79 3.14 -11.79 -17.96
C CYS A 79 1.73 -12.34 -18.19
N PRO A 80 0.87 -12.16 -17.24
CA PRO A 80 -0.53 -12.38 -17.46
C PRO A 80 -0.96 -11.52 -18.67
N ASP A 81 -1.76 -12.09 -19.58
CA ASP A 81 -2.26 -11.39 -20.77
C ASP A 81 -3.27 -10.32 -20.35
N VAL A 82 -2.75 -9.22 -19.79
CA VAL A 82 -3.56 -8.08 -19.38
C VAL A 82 -3.67 -7.11 -20.54
N SER A 83 -4.51 -7.41 -21.50
CA SER A 83 -5.11 -6.34 -22.29
C SER A 83 -6.12 -5.63 -21.39
N CYS A 84 -5.63 -4.71 -20.56
CA CYS A 84 -6.47 -4.02 -19.61
C CYS A 84 -7.01 -2.74 -20.24
N ASP A 85 -8.18 -2.86 -20.85
CA ASP A 85 -8.96 -1.70 -21.33
C ASP A 85 -9.77 -1.03 -20.21
N SER A 86 -9.69 -1.58 -18.98
CA SER A 86 -10.43 -1.10 -17.82
C SER A 86 -9.68 -0.02 -17.05
N VAL A 87 -10.40 0.77 -16.24
CA VAL A 87 -9.80 1.85 -15.44
C VAL A 87 -9.01 1.33 -14.25
N ILE A 88 -9.30 0.09 -13.80
CA ILE A 88 -8.55 -0.65 -12.79
C ILE A 88 -8.14 -2.00 -13.40
N CYS A 89 -6.86 -2.34 -13.25
CA CYS A 89 -6.32 -3.64 -13.64
C CYS A 89 -5.68 -4.29 -12.44
N ILE A 90 -6.06 -5.53 -12.12
CA ILE A 90 -5.42 -6.30 -11.08
C ILE A 90 -4.99 -7.68 -11.56
N SER A 91 -3.93 -8.19 -10.97
CA SER A 91 -3.38 -9.51 -11.28
C SER A 91 -2.74 -10.14 -10.05
N ILE A 92 -2.65 -11.47 -10.07
CA ILE A 92 -1.86 -12.24 -9.11
C ILE A 92 -0.42 -12.27 -9.61
N ILE A 93 0.52 -11.83 -8.78
CA ILE A 93 1.95 -11.76 -9.10
C ILE A 93 2.78 -12.34 -7.95
N ASN A 94 4.07 -12.55 -8.18
CA ASN A 94 5.05 -12.94 -7.14
C ASN A 94 4.63 -14.18 -6.32
N VAL A 95 4.03 -15.18 -6.98
CA VAL A 95 3.51 -16.38 -6.28
C VAL A 95 4.66 -17.24 -5.76
N ASN A 96 4.63 -17.54 -4.46
CA ASN A 96 5.56 -18.39 -3.74
C ASN A 96 4.80 -19.49 -2.96
N ASN A 97 5.52 -20.34 -2.24
CA ASN A 97 4.90 -21.44 -1.49
C ASN A 97 3.94 -20.99 -0.36
N ASN A 98 4.09 -19.77 0.15
CA ASN A 98 3.31 -19.25 1.28
C ASN A 98 2.96 -17.76 1.15
N SER A 99 3.22 -17.16 0.01
CA SER A 99 2.89 -15.76 -0.26
C SER A 99 2.63 -15.50 -1.74
N LEU A 100 1.86 -14.47 -2.00
CA LEU A 100 1.67 -13.88 -3.31
C LEU A 100 1.37 -12.38 -3.14
N ASP A 101 1.47 -11.65 -4.23
CA ASP A 101 1.10 -10.25 -4.29
C ASP A 101 -0.07 -10.05 -5.25
N ILE A 102 -0.87 -9.04 -4.98
CA ILE A 102 -1.85 -8.52 -5.94
C ILE A 102 -1.29 -7.24 -6.51
N GLY A 103 -0.94 -7.28 -7.79
CA GLY A 103 -0.55 -6.11 -8.56
C GLY A 103 -1.76 -5.29 -8.99
N MET A 104 -1.62 -3.96 -9.06
CA MET A 104 -2.66 -3.06 -9.53
C MET A 104 -2.07 -1.94 -10.39
N ILE A 105 -2.80 -1.61 -11.47
CA ILE A 105 -2.63 -0.39 -12.24
C ILE A 105 -3.99 0.30 -12.28
N ASN A 106 -4.04 1.60 -12.00
CA ASN A 106 -5.30 2.36 -12.01
C ASN A 106 -5.15 3.71 -12.70
N SER A 107 -6.15 4.09 -13.48
CA SER A 107 -6.23 5.42 -14.12
C SER A 107 -7.09 6.43 -13.35
N VAL A 108 -7.83 5.97 -12.35
CA VAL A 108 -8.70 6.77 -11.49
C VAL A 108 -8.43 6.49 -10.02
N PRO A 109 -8.71 7.44 -9.09
CA PRO A 109 -8.49 7.19 -7.67
C PRO A 109 -9.34 6.02 -7.14
N VAL A 110 -8.79 5.23 -6.21
CA VAL A 110 -9.47 4.09 -5.56
C VAL A 110 -9.62 4.37 -4.08
N ARG A 111 -10.85 4.29 -3.55
CA ARG A 111 -11.15 4.47 -2.12
C ARG A 111 -11.44 3.18 -1.39
N GLY A 112 -11.88 2.17 -2.09
CA GLY A 112 -12.14 0.86 -1.51
C GLY A 112 -12.08 -0.24 -2.55
N PHE A 113 -11.79 -1.45 -2.08
CA PHE A 113 -11.83 -2.65 -2.89
C PHE A 113 -12.27 -3.85 -2.07
N GLN A 114 -12.81 -4.82 -2.76
CA GLN A 114 -13.11 -6.15 -2.23
C GLN A 114 -12.86 -7.17 -3.33
N PHE A 115 -12.35 -8.33 -2.94
CA PHE A 115 -12.34 -9.51 -3.79
C PHE A 115 -12.28 -10.78 -2.94
N ASP A 116 -12.69 -11.88 -3.52
CA ASP A 116 -12.49 -13.21 -2.98
C ASP A 116 -11.26 -13.83 -3.64
N ILE A 117 -10.48 -14.59 -2.87
CA ILE A 117 -9.36 -15.37 -3.37
C ILE A 117 -9.58 -16.84 -3.01
N THR A 118 -9.51 -17.70 -4.01
CA THR A 118 -9.68 -19.14 -3.87
C THR A 118 -8.36 -19.86 -4.13
N GLY A 119 -8.29 -21.16 -3.91
CA GLY A 119 -7.08 -21.97 -4.12
C GLY A 119 -6.05 -21.91 -3.01
N ILE A 120 -6.25 -21.05 -2.00
CA ILE A 120 -5.36 -20.94 -0.83
C ILE A 120 -6.16 -20.92 0.48
N SER A 121 -5.49 -21.18 1.59
CA SER A 121 -6.12 -21.15 2.92
C SER A 121 -5.20 -20.54 3.98
N GLY A 122 -5.78 -20.09 5.10
CA GLY A 122 -5.05 -19.43 6.20
C GLY A 122 -4.51 -18.06 5.78
N ILE A 123 -5.35 -17.25 5.15
CA ILE A 123 -5.01 -16.00 4.48
C ILE A 123 -4.78 -14.89 5.49
N SER A 124 -3.72 -14.10 5.26
CA SER A 124 -3.49 -12.80 5.88
C SER A 124 -3.07 -11.81 4.79
N ALA A 125 -3.51 -10.56 4.89
CA ALA A 125 -3.21 -9.52 3.91
C ALA A 125 -2.73 -8.23 4.59
N SER A 126 -1.73 -7.55 3.98
CA SER A 126 -1.15 -6.31 4.54
C SER A 126 -0.31 -5.57 3.49
N GLY A 127 0.09 -4.34 3.83
CA GLY A 127 1.08 -3.57 3.06
C GLY A 127 0.60 -3.05 1.71
N GLY A 128 1.54 -2.76 0.84
CA GLY A 128 1.37 -2.25 -0.52
C GLY A 128 0.67 -0.90 -0.61
N LEU A 129 0.29 -0.50 -1.82
CA LEU A 129 -0.39 0.76 -2.11
C LEU A 129 -1.61 1.01 -1.21
N ALA A 130 -2.31 -0.05 -0.76
CA ALA A 130 -3.44 0.10 0.14
C ALA A 130 -3.03 0.67 1.49
N ALA A 131 -2.01 0.10 2.13
CA ALA A 131 -1.52 0.55 3.44
C ALA A 131 -0.79 1.89 3.34
N GLU A 132 0.04 2.09 2.32
CA GLU A 132 0.79 3.32 2.06
C GLU A 132 -0.14 4.52 1.90
N ASN A 133 -1.28 4.32 1.28
CA ASN A 133 -2.31 5.35 1.11
C ASN A 133 -3.38 5.35 2.21
N GLY A 134 -3.11 4.73 3.36
CA GLY A 134 -3.94 4.83 4.55
C GLY A 134 -5.28 4.08 4.47
N LEU A 135 -5.41 3.06 3.62
CA LEU A 135 -6.54 2.16 3.64
C LEU A 135 -6.37 1.12 4.75
N THR A 136 -7.47 0.78 5.40
CA THR A 136 -7.54 -0.33 6.33
C THR A 136 -7.77 -1.62 5.56
N ILE A 137 -6.94 -2.63 5.79
CA ILE A 137 -7.05 -3.95 5.14
C ILE A 137 -7.64 -4.93 6.14
N SER A 138 -8.62 -5.71 5.70
CA SER A 138 -9.23 -6.80 6.46
C SER A 138 -9.25 -8.06 5.61
N ALA A 139 -8.71 -9.16 6.14
CA ALA A 139 -8.73 -10.47 5.50
C ALA A 139 -9.61 -11.42 6.29
N GLY A 140 -10.57 -12.04 5.60
CA GLY A 140 -11.39 -13.13 6.10
C GLY A 140 -10.83 -14.50 5.69
N SER A 141 -11.66 -15.53 5.66
CA SER A 141 -11.25 -16.88 5.22
C SER A 141 -10.96 -16.98 3.73
N ALA A 142 -11.59 -16.14 2.92
CA ALA A 142 -11.42 -16.05 1.47
C ALA A 142 -11.52 -14.61 0.96
N THR A 143 -12.27 -13.74 1.64
CA THR A 143 -12.56 -12.38 1.21
C THR A 143 -11.55 -11.40 1.80
N ILE A 144 -11.03 -10.53 0.95
CA ILE A 144 -10.14 -9.43 1.34
C ILE A 144 -10.85 -8.10 1.01
N ILE A 145 -10.82 -7.18 1.95
CA ILE A 145 -11.44 -5.87 1.83
C ILE A 145 -10.41 -4.80 2.20
N GLY A 146 -10.29 -3.78 1.35
CA GLY A 146 -9.55 -2.55 1.64
C GLY A 146 -10.49 -1.35 1.62
N PHE A 147 -10.47 -0.51 2.65
CA PHE A 147 -11.37 0.63 2.76
C PHE A 147 -10.77 1.77 3.59
N SER A 148 -11.33 2.97 3.44
CA SER A 148 -10.92 4.13 4.21
C SER A 148 -12.11 4.78 4.91
N PHE A 149 -12.01 4.97 6.23
CA PHE A 149 -12.94 5.80 7.00
C PHE A 149 -12.61 7.29 6.94
N GLY A 150 -11.32 7.64 6.80
CA GLY A 150 -10.81 9.01 6.86
C GLY A 150 -10.83 9.75 5.52
N GLY A 151 -11.28 9.12 4.45
CA GLY A 151 -11.28 9.73 3.12
C GLY A 151 -9.98 9.52 2.33
N SER A 152 -9.04 8.74 2.85
CA SER A 152 -7.84 8.30 2.14
C SER A 152 -8.20 7.51 0.89
N GLN A 153 -7.37 7.60 -0.14
CA GLN A 153 -7.57 6.89 -1.41
C GLN A 153 -6.23 6.64 -2.07
N ILE A 154 -6.12 5.56 -2.83
CA ILE A 154 -4.98 5.33 -3.72
C ILE A 154 -5.10 6.31 -4.88
N PRO A 155 -4.05 7.10 -5.19
CA PRO A 155 -4.10 8.09 -6.27
C PRO A 155 -4.36 7.47 -7.64
N SER A 156 -4.82 8.28 -8.60
CA SER A 156 -4.85 7.87 -10.02
C SER A 156 -3.43 7.67 -10.55
N ASN A 157 -3.30 6.80 -11.54
CA ASN A 157 -2.05 6.44 -12.20
C ASN A 157 -1.02 5.78 -11.25
N SER A 158 -1.50 5.13 -10.18
CA SER A 158 -0.64 4.26 -9.39
C SER A 158 -0.39 2.95 -10.16
N ASN A 159 0.84 2.45 -10.05
CA ASN A 159 1.27 1.17 -10.58
C ASN A 159 2.14 0.50 -9.52
N GLY A 160 1.77 -0.68 -9.07
CA GLY A 160 2.53 -1.39 -8.05
C GLY A 160 1.73 -2.48 -7.34
N ILE A 161 2.28 -2.97 -6.25
CA ILE A 161 1.64 -4.00 -5.42
C ILE A 161 0.52 -3.35 -4.62
N LEU A 162 -0.74 -3.76 -4.88
CA LEU A 162 -1.90 -3.31 -4.10
C LEU A 162 -1.82 -3.79 -2.66
N ILE A 163 -1.57 -5.09 -2.47
CA ILE A 163 -1.40 -5.73 -1.17
C ILE A 163 -0.51 -6.97 -1.27
N HIS A 164 0.14 -7.31 -0.16
CA HIS A 164 0.83 -8.59 0.05
C HIS A 164 -0.11 -9.57 0.75
N ILE A 165 -0.15 -10.82 0.27
CA ILE A 165 -0.94 -11.91 0.85
C ILE A 165 -0.01 -13.01 1.32
N THR A 166 -0.18 -13.46 2.55
CA THR A 166 0.44 -14.69 3.06
C THR A 166 -0.64 -15.74 3.31
N PHE A 167 -0.28 -17.01 3.16
CA PHE A 167 -1.21 -18.13 3.33
C PHE A 167 -0.49 -19.37 3.85
N THR A 168 -1.23 -20.36 4.35
CA THR A 168 -0.66 -21.56 4.98
C THR A 168 -0.65 -22.78 4.07
N ALA A 169 -1.54 -22.83 3.08
CA ALA A 169 -1.60 -23.95 2.14
C ALA A 169 -2.21 -23.51 0.80
N ILE A 170 -1.72 -24.14 -0.27
CA ILE A 170 -2.30 -24.10 -1.61
C ILE A 170 -3.12 -25.38 -1.78
N THR A 171 -4.34 -25.25 -2.26
CA THR A 171 -5.28 -26.37 -2.40
C THR A 171 -5.65 -26.68 -3.85
N GLU A 172 -5.60 -25.66 -4.72
CA GLU A 172 -5.94 -25.72 -6.15
C GLU A 172 -5.40 -24.49 -6.87
N ASP A 173 -5.75 -24.25 -8.13
CA ASP A 173 -5.42 -23.01 -8.83
C ASP A 173 -5.91 -21.79 -8.04
N ILE A 174 -5.08 -20.76 -7.99
CA ILE A 174 -5.38 -19.54 -7.21
C ILE A 174 -6.16 -18.60 -8.11
N CYS A 175 -7.37 -18.24 -7.72
CA CYS A 175 -8.23 -17.36 -8.51
C CYS A 175 -8.72 -16.15 -7.71
N LEU A 176 -8.92 -15.03 -8.42
CA LEU A 176 -9.61 -13.85 -7.92
C LEU A 176 -11.07 -13.87 -8.41
N GLU A 177 -12.00 -13.70 -7.49
CA GLU A 177 -13.44 -13.73 -7.77
C GLU A 177 -14.13 -12.53 -7.10
N ASN A 178 -15.33 -12.19 -7.56
CA ASN A 178 -16.18 -11.15 -6.97
C ASN A 178 -15.45 -9.81 -6.76
N VAL A 179 -14.60 -9.44 -7.71
CA VAL A 179 -13.76 -8.25 -7.62
C VAL A 179 -14.60 -6.99 -7.79
N VAL A 180 -14.49 -6.08 -6.83
CA VAL A 180 -15.15 -4.77 -6.82
C VAL A 180 -14.16 -3.72 -6.35
N PHE A 181 -14.01 -2.66 -7.11
CA PHE A 181 -13.32 -1.44 -6.72
C PHE A 181 -14.31 -0.29 -6.69
N SER A 182 -14.08 0.70 -5.84
CA SER A 182 -14.98 1.85 -5.70
C SER A 182 -14.24 3.18 -5.59
N ASP A 183 -14.92 4.23 -6.11
CA ASP A 183 -14.53 5.61 -5.96
C ASP A 183 -14.91 6.21 -4.59
N ALA A 184 -14.75 7.53 -4.45
CA ALA A 184 -15.05 8.26 -3.21
C ALA A 184 -16.55 8.29 -2.86
N GLU A 185 -17.41 8.16 -3.84
CA GLU A 185 -18.88 8.15 -3.74
C GLU A 185 -19.43 6.72 -3.59
N ALA A 186 -18.55 5.71 -3.48
CA ALA A 186 -18.87 4.28 -3.44
C ALA A 186 -19.52 3.75 -4.74
N ASN A 187 -19.29 4.42 -5.88
CA ASN A 187 -19.66 3.86 -7.17
C ASN A 187 -18.65 2.79 -7.59
N PRO A 188 -19.11 1.69 -8.19
CA PRO A 188 -18.21 0.67 -8.70
C PRO A 188 -17.39 1.19 -9.87
N LEU A 189 -16.10 0.87 -9.89
CA LEU A 189 -15.17 1.17 -10.97
C LEU A 189 -15.07 -0.02 -11.93
N ASP A 190 -14.91 0.28 -13.21
CA ASP A 190 -14.65 -0.75 -14.22
C ASP A 190 -13.31 -1.42 -13.96
N THR A 191 -13.32 -2.74 -13.82
CA THR A 191 -12.17 -3.52 -13.36
C THR A 191 -11.89 -4.69 -14.28
N GLY A 192 -10.69 -4.72 -14.86
CA GLY A 192 -10.13 -5.86 -15.56
C GLY A 192 -9.35 -6.74 -14.58
N THR A 193 -9.58 -8.05 -14.62
CA THR A 193 -8.91 -9.00 -13.75
C THR A 193 -8.30 -10.14 -14.56
N ILE A 194 -7.13 -10.62 -14.10
CA ILE A 194 -6.68 -11.97 -14.46
C ILE A 194 -7.18 -12.88 -13.39
N ASN A 195 -8.06 -13.78 -13.79
CA ASN A 195 -8.88 -14.51 -12.87
C ASN A 195 -8.14 -15.61 -12.11
N CYS A 196 -7.18 -16.32 -12.75
CA CYS A 196 -6.54 -17.46 -12.11
C CYS A 196 -5.06 -17.55 -12.42
N PHE A 197 -4.29 -17.97 -11.42
CA PHE A 197 -2.91 -18.43 -11.55
C PHE A 197 -2.91 -19.96 -11.47
N THR A 198 -2.50 -20.61 -12.56
CA THR A 198 -2.45 -22.09 -12.65
C THR A 198 -1.15 -22.59 -12.06
N ILE A 199 -1.24 -23.52 -11.12
CA ILE A 199 -0.07 -24.17 -10.52
C ILE A 199 0.39 -25.31 -11.42
N ALA A 200 1.59 -25.18 -11.96
CA ALA A 200 2.23 -26.29 -12.68
C ALA A 200 2.77 -27.31 -11.66
N TYR A 201 2.24 -28.52 -11.67
CA TYR A 201 2.70 -29.68 -10.88
C TYR A 201 3.88 -30.41 -11.54
#